data_72bfb5fcf037202bc7bd816b7cca28d2
#
_entry.id   72bfb5fcf037202bc7bd816b7cca28d2
#
_cell.length_a   1.000
_cell.length_b   1.000
_cell.length_c   1.000
_cell.angle_alpha   90.00
_cell.angle_beta   90.00
_cell.angle_gamma   90.00
#
_symmetry.space_group_name_H-M   'P 1'
#
loop_
_entity.id
_entity.type
_entity.pdbx_description
1 polymer ?
#
loop_
_entity_poly.entity_id
_entity_poly.type
_entity_poly.pdbx_seq_one_letter_code
_entity_poly.pdbx_strand_id
1 'polypeptide(L)'
;EFRRVLFRSAGHQVAFCDINEVAGQQIAQNSGATFYPVDVSDKDALESCMQHILKEWGDIDIIVNNVGISKFSPITETSVEDFDKILSINLRPVFITSRALAIHRKGLSTPNVYGRIINICSTRYLMSESGSEGYAASKGGIYSLTHALATSLSEWNITVNSIAPGWIQTQNYDQLRPEDHMQHPSKRVGKPEDIARMCLFLCQDENDFINGENITIDGGMSKKMIYTE
;
A
#
# COMPACT_ATOMS: atom_id res chain seq x y z
N GLU A 1 10.00 2.23 -5.94
CA GLU A 1 11.45 2.37 -5.73
C GLU A 1 11.76 3.22 -4.49
N PHE A 2 11.29 4.45 -4.39
CA PHE A 2 11.62 5.38 -3.29
C PHE A 2 11.25 4.88 -1.90
N ARG A 3 10.12 4.19 -1.73
CA ARG A 3 9.70 3.67 -0.41
C ARG A 3 10.67 2.63 0.13
N ARG A 4 11.15 1.73 -0.72
CA ARG A 4 12.11 0.67 -0.35
C ARG A 4 13.45 1.25 0.07
N VAL A 5 13.93 2.25 -0.68
CA VAL A 5 15.19 2.96 -0.37
C VAL A 5 15.09 3.68 0.97
N LEU A 6 13.97 4.34 1.29
CA LEU A 6 13.80 5.05 2.56
C LEU A 6 13.78 4.12 3.76
N PHE A 7 13.12 2.97 3.71
CA PHE A 7 13.19 1.97 4.78
C PHE A 7 14.60 1.43 4.96
N ARG A 8 15.31 1.12 3.85
CA ARG A 8 16.72 0.70 3.94
C ARG A 8 17.62 1.78 4.52
N SER A 9 17.43 3.04 4.13
CA SER A 9 18.18 4.18 4.66
C SER A 9 17.90 4.41 6.16
N ALA A 10 16.72 4.00 6.63
CA ALA A 10 16.36 4.01 8.05
C ALA A 10 16.89 2.79 8.83
N GLY A 11 17.68 1.91 8.18
CA GLY A 11 18.33 0.78 8.82
C GLY A 11 17.51 -0.52 8.82
N HIS A 12 16.32 -0.55 8.24
CA HIS A 12 15.49 -1.76 8.20
C HIS A 12 16.03 -2.79 7.20
N GLN A 13 15.88 -4.09 7.52
CA GLN A 13 15.98 -5.16 6.54
C GLN A 13 14.70 -5.13 5.68
N VAL A 14 14.85 -5.15 4.36
CA VAL A 14 13.71 -5.01 3.44
C VAL A 14 13.66 -6.16 2.46
N ALA A 15 12.48 -6.79 2.35
CA ALA A 15 12.12 -7.68 1.26
C ALA A 15 10.97 -7.06 0.44
N PHE A 16 10.91 -7.38 -0.83
CA PHE A 16 9.81 -6.93 -1.68
C PHE A 16 9.53 -7.91 -2.82
N CYS A 17 8.31 -7.87 -3.32
CA CYS A 17 7.89 -8.64 -4.49
C CYS A 17 7.44 -7.72 -5.63
N ASP A 18 7.61 -8.20 -6.83
CA ASP A 18 7.12 -7.59 -8.07
C ASP A 18 7.07 -8.66 -9.17
N ILE A 19 6.25 -8.46 -10.20
CA ILE A 19 6.21 -9.32 -11.39
C ILE A 19 7.33 -8.97 -12.40
N ASN A 20 7.88 -7.76 -12.32
CA ASN A 20 8.96 -7.30 -13.19
C ASN A 20 10.31 -7.73 -12.60
N GLU A 21 10.78 -8.90 -13.02
CA GLU A 21 12.02 -9.49 -12.51
C GLU A 21 13.25 -8.61 -12.79
N VAL A 22 13.35 -8.03 -14.00
CA VAL A 22 14.51 -7.21 -14.38
C VAL A 22 14.60 -5.95 -13.50
N ALA A 23 13.50 -5.22 -13.38
CA ALA A 23 13.46 -4.02 -12.52
C ALA A 23 13.63 -4.39 -11.04
N GLY A 24 13.02 -5.50 -10.61
CA GLY A 24 13.12 -6.00 -9.24
C GLY A 24 14.58 -6.33 -8.85
N GLN A 25 15.30 -7.06 -9.68
CA GLN A 25 16.71 -7.40 -9.46
C GLN A 25 17.60 -6.16 -9.44
N GLN A 26 17.38 -5.21 -10.35
CA GLN A 26 18.15 -3.97 -10.38
C GLN A 26 17.94 -3.15 -9.10
N ILE A 27 16.70 -3.05 -8.61
CA ILE A 27 16.38 -2.35 -7.36
C ILE A 27 17.04 -3.08 -6.17
N ALA A 28 16.99 -4.41 -6.13
CA ALA A 28 17.63 -5.19 -5.08
C ALA A 28 19.14 -4.93 -5.02
N GLN A 29 19.81 -4.95 -6.15
CA GLN A 29 21.25 -4.66 -6.25
C GLN A 29 21.60 -3.25 -5.75
N ASN A 30 20.79 -2.25 -6.13
CA ASN A 30 21.05 -0.85 -5.78
C ASN A 30 20.74 -0.53 -4.30
N SER A 31 19.76 -1.22 -3.71
CA SER A 31 19.27 -0.92 -2.36
C SER A 31 19.74 -1.90 -1.29
N GLY A 32 20.24 -3.06 -1.66
CA GLY A 32 20.54 -4.16 -0.74
C GLY A 32 19.28 -4.82 -0.15
N ALA A 33 18.12 -4.62 -0.75
CA ALA A 33 16.88 -5.30 -0.38
C ALA A 33 16.77 -6.68 -1.04
N THR A 34 16.04 -7.60 -0.43
CA THR A 34 15.78 -8.92 -1.02
C THR A 34 14.58 -8.87 -1.95
N PHE A 35 14.74 -9.37 -3.17
CA PHE A 35 13.69 -9.39 -4.18
C PHE A 35 13.10 -10.79 -4.36
N TYR A 36 11.77 -10.87 -4.45
CA TYR A 36 11.03 -12.09 -4.77
C TYR A 36 10.15 -11.85 -6.00
N PRO A 37 10.33 -12.62 -7.09
CA PRO A 37 9.48 -12.54 -8.29
C PRO A 37 8.13 -13.22 -8.00
N VAL A 38 7.13 -12.44 -7.59
CA VAL A 38 5.80 -12.95 -7.21
C VAL A 38 4.71 -12.11 -7.84
N ASP A 39 3.77 -12.76 -8.52
CA ASP A 39 2.48 -12.19 -8.87
C ASP A 39 1.56 -12.28 -7.66
N VAL A 40 1.23 -11.13 -7.07
CA VAL A 40 0.36 -11.07 -5.89
C VAL A 40 -1.09 -11.50 -6.17
N SER A 41 -1.49 -11.60 -7.43
CA SER A 41 -2.79 -12.17 -7.83
C SER A 41 -2.83 -13.69 -7.70
N ASP A 42 -1.68 -14.36 -7.72
CA ASP A 42 -1.54 -15.76 -7.37
C ASP A 42 -1.46 -15.91 -5.84
N LYS A 43 -2.57 -16.34 -5.26
CA LYS A 43 -2.71 -16.47 -3.80
C LYS A 43 -1.71 -17.47 -3.20
N ASP A 44 -1.45 -18.56 -3.90
CA ASP A 44 -0.60 -19.65 -3.40
C ASP A 44 0.89 -19.24 -3.47
N ALA A 45 1.28 -18.52 -4.53
CA ALA A 45 2.60 -17.94 -4.66
C ALA A 45 2.86 -16.87 -3.59
N LEU A 46 1.88 -15.98 -3.32
CA LEU A 46 2.01 -14.95 -2.29
C LEU A 46 2.06 -15.55 -0.88
N GLU A 47 1.20 -16.52 -0.55
CA GLU A 47 1.23 -17.23 0.74
C GLU A 47 2.57 -17.94 0.94
N SER A 48 3.07 -18.63 -0.08
CA SER A 48 4.37 -19.32 -0.04
C SER A 48 5.54 -18.34 0.18
N CYS A 49 5.51 -17.21 -0.49
CA CYS A 49 6.52 -16.16 -0.31
C CYS A 49 6.50 -15.60 1.12
N MET A 50 5.32 -15.31 1.67
CA MET A 50 5.20 -14.83 3.06
C MET A 50 5.71 -15.87 4.06
N GLN A 51 5.36 -17.14 3.89
CA GLN A 51 5.84 -18.23 4.74
C GLN A 51 7.37 -18.37 4.67
N HIS A 52 7.94 -18.25 3.47
CA HIS A 52 9.39 -18.30 3.29
C HIS A 52 10.10 -17.18 4.05
N ILE A 53 9.65 -15.92 3.90
CA ILE A 53 10.24 -14.77 4.57
C ILE A 53 10.09 -14.90 6.10
N LEU A 54 8.92 -15.26 6.59
CA LEU A 54 8.66 -15.45 8.03
C LEU A 54 9.55 -16.55 8.63
N LYS A 55 9.77 -17.63 7.89
CA LYS A 55 10.66 -18.72 8.32
C LYS A 55 12.12 -18.29 8.32
N GLU A 56 12.56 -17.54 7.31
CA GLU A 56 13.95 -17.08 7.16
C GLU A 56 14.30 -16.00 8.18
N TRP A 57 13.39 -15.06 8.41
CA TRP A 57 13.65 -13.90 9.28
C TRP A 57 13.22 -14.11 10.74
N GLY A 58 12.42 -15.14 11.01
CA GLY A 58 11.83 -15.42 12.32
C GLY A 58 10.56 -14.62 12.61
N ASP A 59 10.42 -13.41 12.11
CA ASP A 59 9.20 -12.59 12.15
C ASP A 59 9.30 -11.45 11.12
N ILE A 60 8.19 -10.74 10.93
CA ILE A 60 8.10 -9.50 10.14
C ILE A 60 7.49 -8.41 11.01
N ASP A 61 8.23 -7.33 11.21
CA ASP A 61 7.76 -6.18 12.01
C ASP A 61 6.84 -5.27 11.20
N ILE A 62 7.12 -5.06 9.91
CA ILE A 62 6.43 -4.09 9.08
C ILE A 62 6.01 -4.73 7.75
N ILE A 63 4.72 -4.62 7.42
CA ILE A 63 4.19 -4.95 6.09
C ILE A 63 3.65 -3.68 5.43
N VAL A 64 4.08 -3.41 4.19
CA VAL A 64 3.51 -2.34 3.36
C VAL A 64 2.83 -2.96 2.15
N ASN A 65 1.51 -3.01 2.16
CA ASN A 65 0.69 -3.46 1.05
C ASN A 65 0.54 -2.34 0.03
N ASN A 66 1.46 -2.31 -0.96
CA ASN A 66 1.56 -1.23 -1.92
C ASN A 66 1.17 -1.61 -3.35
N VAL A 67 1.26 -2.89 -3.71
CA VAL A 67 0.97 -3.33 -5.09
C VAL A 67 -0.46 -2.98 -5.46
N GLY A 68 -0.62 -2.46 -6.67
CA GLY A 68 -1.95 -2.16 -7.20
C GLY A 68 -1.90 -1.72 -8.65
N ILE A 69 -2.97 -2.00 -9.34
CA ILE A 69 -3.21 -1.56 -10.73
C ILE A 69 -4.44 -0.65 -10.77
N SER A 70 -4.48 0.22 -11.76
CA SER A 70 -5.67 0.97 -12.13
C SER A 70 -5.99 0.68 -13.60
N LYS A 71 -7.25 0.36 -13.87
CA LYS A 71 -7.79 0.24 -15.21
C LYS A 71 -9.09 1.03 -15.24
N PHE A 72 -9.18 1.95 -16.17
CA PHE A 72 -10.37 2.76 -16.39
C PHE A 72 -10.95 2.41 -17.75
N SER A 73 -12.22 2.07 -17.79
CA SER A 73 -12.98 1.82 -19.02
C SER A 73 -14.47 2.07 -18.78
N PRO A 74 -15.26 2.42 -19.82
CA PRO A 74 -16.70 2.57 -19.66
C PRO A 74 -17.31 1.34 -19.01
N ILE A 75 -18.27 1.52 -18.11
CA ILE A 75 -18.88 0.40 -17.38
C ILE A 75 -19.53 -0.62 -18.31
N THR A 76 -20.00 -0.18 -19.47
CA THR A 76 -20.58 -1.06 -20.50
C THR A 76 -19.55 -1.93 -21.22
N GLU A 77 -18.26 -1.62 -21.08
CA GLU A 77 -17.15 -2.32 -21.73
C GLU A 77 -16.27 -3.07 -20.70
N THR A 78 -16.49 -2.82 -19.41
CA THR A 78 -15.75 -3.48 -18.33
C THR A 78 -16.31 -4.88 -18.10
N SER A 79 -15.50 -5.92 -18.32
CA SER A 79 -15.91 -7.29 -18.04
C SER A 79 -15.87 -7.59 -16.53
N VAL A 80 -16.60 -8.61 -16.09
CA VAL A 80 -16.56 -9.09 -14.70
C VAL A 80 -15.16 -9.61 -14.36
N GLU A 81 -14.50 -10.23 -15.32
CA GLU A 81 -13.13 -10.74 -15.17
C GLU A 81 -12.12 -9.61 -14.94
N ASP A 82 -12.28 -8.46 -15.61
CA ASP A 82 -11.47 -7.27 -15.36
C ASP A 82 -11.70 -6.71 -13.97
N PHE A 83 -12.95 -6.66 -13.52
CA PHE A 83 -13.31 -6.25 -12.16
C PHE A 83 -12.67 -7.19 -11.12
N ASP A 84 -12.84 -8.50 -11.27
CA ASP A 84 -12.27 -9.52 -10.37
C ASP A 84 -10.73 -9.48 -10.37
N LYS A 85 -10.12 -9.23 -11.52
CA LYS A 85 -8.66 -9.07 -11.63
C LYS A 85 -8.16 -7.90 -10.80
N ILE A 86 -8.83 -6.75 -10.85
CA ILE A 86 -8.48 -5.58 -10.04
C ILE A 86 -8.57 -5.92 -8.54
N LEU A 87 -9.64 -6.58 -8.10
CA LEU A 87 -9.79 -6.99 -6.70
C LEU A 87 -8.72 -8.01 -6.29
N SER A 88 -8.40 -8.95 -7.16
CA SER A 88 -7.39 -9.98 -6.88
C SER A 88 -5.98 -9.41 -6.71
N ILE A 89 -5.65 -8.30 -7.37
CA ILE A 89 -4.34 -7.64 -7.28
C ILE A 89 -4.32 -6.60 -6.16
N ASN A 90 -5.38 -5.77 -6.04
CA ASN A 90 -5.35 -4.63 -5.15
C ASN A 90 -5.80 -4.95 -3.73
N LEU A 91 -6.82 -5.78 -3.55
CA LEU A 91 -7.49 -5.99 -2.27
C LEU A 91 -7.11 -7.31 -1.59
N ARG A 92 -7.22 -8.42 -2.32
CA ARG A 92 -6.97 -9.75 -1.76
C ARG A 92 -5.58 -9.92 -1.12
N PRO A 93 -4.48 -9.37 -1.68
CA PRO A 93 -3.16 -9.45 -1.07
C PRO A 93 -3.07 -8.84 0.32
N VAL A 94 -3.81 -7.76 0.59
CA VAL A 94 -3.88 -7.13 1.92
C VAL A 94 -4.38 -8.13 2.98
N PHE A 95 -5.40 -8.91 2.64
CA PHE A 95 -5.90 -9.96 3.52
C PHE A 95 -4.88 -11.10 3.69
N ILE A 96 -4.28 -11.57 2.60
CA ILE A 96 -3.33 -12.70 2.61
C ILE A 96 -2.12 -12.38 3.49
N THR A 97 -1.46 -11.26 3.27
CA THR A 97 -0.26 -10.86 4.01
C THR A 97 -0.55 -10.64 5.50
N SER A 98 -1.67 -9.98 5.81
CA SER A 98 -2.10 -9.75 7.18
C SER A 98 -2.42 -11.06 7.91
N ARG A 99 -3.15 -11.97 7.25
CA ARG A 99 -3.46 -13.29 7.78
C ARG A 99 -2.20 -14.15 8.00
N ALA A 100 -1.27 -14.11 7.06
CA ALA A 100 -0.02 -14.88 7.19
C ALA A 100 0.79 -14.44 8.42
N LEU A 101 0.91 -13.13 8.65
CA LEU A 101 1.58 -12.58 9.84
C LEU A 101 0.85 -12.97 11.13
N ALA A 102 -0.49 -12.87 11.16
CA ALA A 102 -1.30 -13.24 12.32
C ALA A 102 -1.14 -14.73 12.70
N ILE A 103 -1.20 -15.62 11.70
CA ILE A 103 -1.00 -17.05 11.91
C ILE A 103 0.39 -17.34 12.47
N HIS A 104 1.42 -16.68 11.91
CA HIS A 104 2.79 -16.83 12.38
C HIS A 104 2.91 -16.39 13.85
N ARG A 105 2.46 -15.19 14.19
CA ARG A 105 2.55 -14.65 15.56
C ARG A 105 1.76 -15.42 16.59
N LYS A 106 0.61 -15.99 16.20
CA LYS A 106 -0.14 -16.90 17.07
C LYS A 106 0.68 -18.14 17.48
N GLY A 107 1.64 -18.56 16.67
CA GLY A 107 2.53 -19.69 16.93
C GLY A 107 3.80 -19.36 17.73
N LEU A 108 4.09 -18.06 17.97
CA LEU A 108 5.28 -17.67 18.69
C LEU A 108 5.13 -17.93 20.20
N SER A 109 6.15 -18.50 20.80
CA SER A 109 6.22 -18.73 22.26
C SER A 109 6.45 -17.43 23.05
N THR A 110 7.09 -16.46 22.44
CA THR A 110 7.32 -15.12 23.00
C THR A 110 6.62 -14.10 22.09
N PRO A 111 5.58 -13.40 22.57
CA PRO A 111 4.89 -12.40 21.77
C PRO A 111 5.83 -11.27 21.34
N ASN A 112 5.81 -10.93 20.06
CA ASN A 112 6.42 -9.68 19.60
C ASN A 112 5.54 -8.51 20.09
N VAL A 113 6.18 -7.47 20.61
CA VAL A 113 5.48 -6.28 21.14
C VAL A 113 5.30 -5.19 20.08
N TYR A 114 5.81 -5.41 18.87
CA TYR A 114 5.78 -4.43 17.79
C TYR A 114 5.29 -5.08 16.49
N GLY A 115 4.35 -4.43 15.80
CA GLY A 115 3.90 -4.81 14.46
C GLY A 115 3.17 -3.66 13.77
N ARG A 116 3.45 -3.45 12.48
CA ARG A 116 2.83 -2.40 11.67
C ARG A 116 2.41 -2.95 10.31
N ILE A 117 1.16 -2.75 9.96
CA ILE A 117 0.66 -3.00 8.60
C ILE A 117 0.18 -1.68 8.03
N ILE A 118 0.74 -1.29 6.88
CA ILE A 118 0.39 -0.07 6.17
C ILE A 118 -0.19 -0.45 4.81
N ASN A 119 -1.45 -0.11 4.59
CA ASN A 119 -2.15 -0.38 3.36
C ASN A 119 -2.17 0.87 2.48
N ILE A 120 -1.72 0.76 1.23
CA ILE A 120 -1.81 1.89 0.30
C ILE A 120 -3.18 1.89 -0.37
N CYS A 121 -4.04 2.73 0.17
CA CYS A 121 -5.37 3.04 -0.35
C CYS A 121 -5.30 4.01 -1.54
N SER A 122 -6.23 4.91 -1.66
CA SER A 122 -6.29 6.04 -2.61
C SER A 122 -7.44 6.95 -2.18
N THR A 123 -7.42 8.22 -2.57
CA THR A 123 -8.61 9.12 -2.48
C THR A 123 -9.83 8.54 -3.20
N ARG A 124 -9.64 7.54 -4.07
CA ARG A 124 -10.73 6.81 -4.74
C ARG A 124 -11.60 5.95 -3.81
N TYR A 125 -11.26 5.82 -2.53
CA TYR A 125 -12.16 5.23 -1.54
C TYR A 125 -13.36 6.13 -1.21
N LEU A 126 -13.24 7.44 -1.47
CA LEU A 126 -14.22 8.47 -1.13
C LEU A 126 -14.81 9.16 -2.36
N MET A 127 -14.03 9.31 -3.44
CA MET A 127 -14.40 10.04 -4.64
C MET A 127 -13.94 9.28 -5.89
N SER A 128 -14.64 9.44 -7.01
CA SER A 128 -14.41 8.62 -8.20
C SER A 128 -14.51 9.43 -9.49
N GLU A 129 -13.94 8.90 -10.55
CA GLU A 129 -14.18 9.28 -11.93
C GLU A 129 -14.97 8.17 -12.61
N SER A 130 -15.63 8.51 -13.71
CA SER A 130 -16.34 7.52 -14.54
C SER A 130 -15.38 6.44 -15.03
N GLY A 131 -15.83 5.19 -15.04
CA GLY A 131 -15.03 4.06 -15.50
C GLY A 131 -14.00 3.56 -14.48
N SER A 132 -14.09 3.97 -13.21
CA SER A 132 -13.15 3.59 -12.15
C SER A 132 -13.72 2.58 -11.15
N GLU A 133 -14.83 1.93 -11.46
CA GLU A 133 -15.63 1.15 -10.51
C GLU A 133 -14.83 0.05 -9.82
N GLY A 134 -14.07 -0.76 -10.56
CA GLY A 134 -13.23 -1.81 -9.98
C GLY A 134 -12.11 -1.26 -9.10
N TYR A 135 -11.47 -0.18 -9.54
CA TYR A 135 -10.43 0.48 -8.75
C TYR A 135 -11.00 1.09 -7.47
N ALA A 136 -12.10 1.86 -7.58
CA ALA A 136 -12.78 2.45 -6.44
C ALA A 136 -13.25 1.39 -5.44
N ALA A 137 -13.87 0.30 -5.92
CA ALA A 137 -14.28 -0.83 -5.09
C ALA A 137 -13.09 -1.45 -4.35
N SER A 138 -11.96 -1.67 -5.04
CA SER A 138 -10.76 -2.20 -4.40
C SER A 138 -10.21 -1.28 -3.31
N LYS A 139 -10.20 0.04 -3.53
CA LYS A 139 -9.69 1.02 -2.57
C LYS A 139 -10.67 1.27 -1.42
N GLY A 140 -11.98 1.25 -1.67
CA GLY A 140 -13.01 1.21 -0.65
C GLY A 140 -12.91 -0.06 0.22
N GLY A 141 -12.64 -1.20 -0.41
CA GLY A 141 -12.37 -2.46 0.28
C GLY A 141 -11.12 -2.39 1.18
N ILE A 142 -10.02 -1.78 0.72
CA ILE A 142 -8.82 -1.57 1.54
C ILE A 142 -9.13 -0.67 2.76
N TYR A 143 -9.88 0.41 2.56
CA TYR A 143 -10.32 1.29 3.65
C TYR A 143 -11.07 0.50 4.73
N SER A 144 -12.11 -0.25 4.34
CA SER A 144 -12.91 -1.05 5.28
C SER A 144 -12.12 -2.19 5.91
N LEU A 145 -11.27 -2.88 5.13
CA LEU A 145 -10.44 -3.96 5.64
C LEU A 145 -9.40 -3.48 6.66
N THR A 146 -8.91 -2.24 6.52
CA THR A 146 -7.92 -1.66 7.42
C THR A 146 -8.43 -1.60 8.87
N HIS A 147 -9.62 -1.01 9.13
CA HIS A 147 -10.13 -0.94 10.49
C HIS A 147 -10.59 -2.31 11.03
N ALA A 148 -11.08 -3.20 10.15
CA ALA A 148 -11.42 -4.56 10.56
C ALA A 148 -10.18 -5.35 10.99
N LEU A 149 -9.07 -5.24 10.25
CA LEU A 149 -7.80 -5.85 10.60
C LEU A 149 -7.18 -5.22 11.85
N ALA A 150 -7.29 -3.91 12.04
CA ALA A 150 -6.80 -3.22 13.23
C ALA A 150 -7.42 -3.79 14.51
N THR A 151 -8.72 -4.08 14.47
CA THR A 151 -9.42 -4.74 15.58
C THR A 151 -8.97 -6.19 15.75
N SER A 152 -8.95 -6.95 14.67
CA SER A 152 -8.65 -8.39 14.72
C SER A 152 -7.20 -8.71 15.08
N LEU A 153 -6.24 -7.82 14.72
CA LEU A 153 -4.81 -8.05 14.89
C LEU A 153 -4.23 -7.42 16.16
N SER A 154 -5.03 -6.69 16.92
CA SER A 154 -4.62 -6.08 18.20
C SER A 154 -4.15 -7.11 19.22
N GLU A 155 -4.69 -8.33 19.18
CA GLU A 155 -4.26 -9.46 20.02
C GLU A 155 -2.77 -9.78 19.85
N TRP A 156 -2.19 -9.51 18.68
CA TRP A 156 -0.78 -9.78 18.37
C TRP A 156 0.09 -8.51 18.31
N ASN A 157 -0.33 -7.43 18.96
CA ASN A 157 0.38 -6.14 18.99
C ASN A 157 0.67 -5.57 17.58
N ILE A 158 -0.25 -5.75 16.65
CA ILE A 158 -0.16 -5.23 15.27
C ILE A 158 -1.11 -4.07 15.11
N THR A 159 -0.60 -2.89 14.78
CA THR A 159 -1.43 -1.78 14.31
C THR A 159 -1.59 -1.85 12.79
N VAL A 160 -2.77 -1.49 12.31
CA VAL A 160 -3.09 -1.51 10.89
C VAL A 160 -3.66 -0.15 10.49
N ASN A 161 -2.98 0.54 9.59
CA ASN A 161 -3.42 1.82 9.08
C ASN A 161 -3.36 1.84 7.56
N SER A 162 -4.08 2.76 6.93
CA SER A 162 -3.99 3.00 5.50
C SER A 162 -3.59 4.44 5.19
N ILE A 163 -2.91 4.60 4.07
CA ILE A 163 -2.61 5.90 3.50
C ILE A 163 -3.41 6.01 2.19
N ALA A 164 -4.14 7.10 2.03
CA ALA A 164 -4.91 7.40 0.82
C ALA A 164 -4.23 8.52 0.02
N PRO A 165 -3.33 8.18 -0.93
CA PRO A 165 -2.72 9.18 -1.80
C PRO A 165 -3.73 9.80 -2.74
N GLY A 166 -3.53 11.10 -3.06
CA GLY A 166 -4.07 11.72 -4.25
C GLY A 166 -3.20 11.43 -5.48
N TRP A 167 -3.06 12.42 -6.35
CA TRP A 167 -2.14 12.31 -7.49
C TRP A 167 -0.68 12.36 -7.05
N ILE A 168 0.01 11.24 -7.18
CA ILE A 168 1.44 11.09 -6.93
C ILE A 168 2.13 10.77 -8.25
N GLN A 169 2.96 11.69 -8.73
CA GLN A 169 3.72 11.49 -9.97
C GLN A 169 4.99 10.70 -9.67
N THR A 170 5.12 9.55 -10.33
CA THR A 170 6.23 8.62 -10.09
C THR A 170 7.35 8.75 -11.12
N GLN A 171 7.06 9.30 -12.30
CA GLN A 171 8.01 9.47 -13.40
C GLN A 171 7.80 10.84 -14.06
N ASN A 172 8.86 11.38 -14.68
CA ASN A 172 8.79 12.61 -15.48
C ASN A 172 8.12 13.79 -14.75
N TYR A 173 8.43 13.97 -13.47
CA TYR A 173 7.83 15.01 -12.64
C TYR A 173 8.03 16.43 -13.23
N ASP A 174 9.18 16.66 -13.85
CA ASP A 174 9.53 17.94 -14.46
C ASP A 174 8.77 18.24 -15.78
N GLN A 175 8.03 17.26 -16.30
CA GLN A 175 7.16 17.43 -17.49
C GLN A 175 5.73 17.81 -17.12
N LEU A 176 5.40 17.89 -15.82
CA LEU A 176 4.10 18.35 -15.35
C LEU A 176 3.90 19.83 -15.70
N ARG A 177 2.69 20.16 -16.13
CA ARG A 177 2.31 21.53 -16.46
C ARG A 177 2.02 22.33 -15.18
N PRO A 178 2.15 23.65 -15.20
CA PRO A 178 1.74 24.51 -14.07
C PRO A 178 0.30 24.23 -13.60
N GLU A 179 -0.63 24.00 -14.54
CA GLU A 179 -2.04 23.72 -14.26
C GLU A 179 -2.22 22.43 -13.47
N ASP A 180 -1.38 21.42 -13.69
CA ASP A 180 -1.42 20.15 -12.96
C ASP A 180 -1.09 20.38 -11.48
N HIS A 181 -0.11 21.24 -11.19
CA HIS A 181 0.25 21.62 -9.83
C HIS A 181 -0.85 22.44 -9.15
N MET A 182 -1.51 23.34 -9.89
CA MET A 182 -2.53 24.25 -9.36
C MET A 182 -3.85 23.56 -9.02
N GLN A 183 -4.06 22.33 -9.43
CA GLN A 183 -5.21 21.53 -9.00
C GLN A 183 -5.22 21.26 -7.48
N HIS A 184 -4.06 21.30 -6.87
CA HIS A 184 -3.88 21.03 -5.44
C HIS A 184 -3.78 22.33 -4.63
N PRO A 185 -4.48 22.48 -3.50
CA PRO A 185 -4.28 23.58 -2.57
C PRO A 185 -2.82 23.77 -2.14
N SER A 186 -2.04 22.69 -2.04
CA SER A 186 -0.60 22.72 -1.74
C SER A 186 0.28 23.22 -2.89
N LYS A 187 -0.31 23.60 -4.05
CA LYS A 187 0.37 24.15 -5.22
C LYS A 187 1.41 23.23 -5.86
N ARG A 188 1.27 21.94 -5.66
CA ARG A 188 2.11 20.93 -6.30
C ARG A 188 1.42 19.58 -6.39
N VAL A 189 1.77 18.81 -7.41
CA VAL A 189 1.49 17.37 -7.48
C VAL A 189 2.35 16.65 -6.43
N GLY A 190 1.84 15.57 -5.86
CA GLY A 190 2.56 14.77 -4.87
C GLY A 190 3.73 13.99 -5.47
N LYS A 191 4.69 13.64 -4.62
CA LYS A 191 5.86 12.81 -4.95
C LYS A 191 5.83 11.53 -4.13
N PRO A 192 6.47 10.44 -4.58
CA PRO A 192 6.55 9.18 -3.83
C PRO A 192 7.07 9.36 -2.39
N GLU A 193 7.98 10.31 -2.17
CA GLU A 193 8.54 10.63 -0.85
C GLU A 193 7.49 11.15 0.13
N ASP A 194 6.42 11.80 -0.34
CA ASP A 194 5.34 12.27 0.53
C ASP A 194 4.64 11.08 1.21
N ILE A 195 4.46 10.00 0.46
CA ILE A 195 3.85 8.76 0.97
C ILE A 195 4.84 7.98 1.83
N ALA A 196 6.10 7.90 1.39
CA ALA A 196 7.12 7.14 2.09
C ALA A 196 7.43 7.72 3.49
N ARG A 197 7.45 9.06 3.63
CA ARG A 197 7.59 9.72 4.95
C ARG A 197 6.46 9.37 5.89
N MET A 198 5.22 9.30 5.39
CA MET A 198 4.10 8.89 6.23
C MET A 198 4.17 7.41 6.61
N CYS A 199 4.62 6.53 5.70
CA CYS A 199 4.88 5.13 6.06
C CYS A 199 5.89 5.05 7.22
N LEU A 200 7.01 5.76 7.13
CA LEU A 200 8.02 5.79 8.19
C LEU A 200 7.47 6.38 9.49
N PHE A 201 6.68 7.44 9.42
CA PHE A 201 6.03 8.04 10.59
C PHE A 201 5.13 7.02 11.31
N LEU A 202 4.28 6.31 10.57
CA LEU A 202 3.41 5.28 11.15
C LEU A 202 4.17 4.06 11.70
N CYS A 203 5.43 3.88 11.31
CA CYS A 203 6.28 2.80 11.79
C CYS A 203 7.11 3.17 13.04
N GLN A 204 7.08 4.41 13.51
CA GLN A 204 7.76 4.79 14.75
C GLN A 204 7.11 4.14 15.98
N ASP A 205 7.90 3.76 16.95
CA ASP A 205 7.42 3.07 18.15
C ASP A 205 6.39 3.92 18.91
N GLU A 206 6.62 5.23 18.96
CA GLU A 206 5.78 6.21 19.67
C GLU A 206 4.40 6.41 19.02
N ASN A 207 4.20 5.92 17.81
CA ASN A 207 2.95 6.06 17.06
C ASN A 207 2.04 4.83 17.13
N ASP A 208 2.17 4.03 18.18
CA ASP A 208 1.39 2.80 18.39
C ASP A 208 -0.09 3.06 18.71
N PHE A 209 -0.44 4.29 19.11
CA PHE A 209 -1.82 4.70 19.37
C PHE A 209 -2.61 5.11 18.10
N ILE A 210 -1.93 5.15 16.93
CA ILE A 210 -2.57 5.35 15.63
C ILE A 210 -2.90 3.96 15.08
N ASN A 211 -4.19 3.58 15.13
CA ASN A 211 -4.63 2.26 14.70
C ASN A 211 -6.04 2.30 14.09
N GLY A 212 -6.21 1.68 12.94
CA GLY A 212 -7.47 1.64 12.19
C GLY A 212 -7.74 2.87 11.32
N GLU A 213 -6.78 3.79 11.21
CA GLU A 213 -6.95 5.07 10.53
C GLU A 213 -6.63 5.00 9.02
N ASN A 214 -7.29 5.91 8.28
CA ASN A 214 -7.00 6.15 6.88
C ASN A 214 -6.55 7.60 6.68
N ILE A 215 -5.26 7.78 6.41
CA ILE A 215 -4.63 9.10 6.34
C ILE A 215 -4.55 9.56 4.89
N THR A 216 -5.31 10.60 4.55
CA THR A 216 -5.31 11.18 3.20
C THR A 216 -4.10 12.08 2.99
N ILE A 217 -3.35 11.83 1.91
CA ILE A 217 -2.19 12.63 1.49
C ILE A 217 -2.37 13.01 0.02
N ASP A 218 -3.01 14.13 -0.22
CA ASP A 218 -3.45 14.56 -1.55
C ASP A 218 -3.24 16.05 -1.84
N GLY A 219 -2.46 16.73 -1.01
CA GLY A 219 -2.25 18.17 -1.15
C GLY A 219 -3.52 19.00 -0.93
N GLY A 220 -4.54 18.44 -0.25
CA GLY A 220 -5.81 19.09 0.03
C GLY A 220 -6.83 18.99 -1.11
N MET A 221 -6.55 18.26 -2.18
CA MET A 221 -7.41 18.18 -3.36
C MET A 221 -8.81 17.66 -3.02
N SER A 222 -8.95 16.62 -2.23
CA SER A 222 -10.26 16.06 -1.82
C SER A 222 -11.05 16.96 -0.84
N LYS A 223 -10.45 18.05 -0.34
CA LYS A 223 -11.09 19.03 0.55
C LYS A 223 -11.54 20.30 -0.18
N LYS A 224 -11.12 20.44 -1.44
CA LYS A 224 -11.48 21.60 -2.25
C LYS A 224 -12.90 21.46 -2.76
N MET A 225 -13.73 22.47 -2.48
CA MET A 225 -15.06 22.58 -3.07
C MET A 225 -14.91 23.06 -4.52
N ILE A 226 -15.63 22.43 -5.44
CA ILE A 226 -15.57 22.76 -6.88
C ILE A 226 -16.88 23.47 -7.23
N TYR A 227 -16.84 24.79 -7.35
CA TYR A 227 -17.86 25.58 -8.00
C TYR A 227 -17.30 26.13 -9.31
N THR A 228 -18.11 26.10 -10.36
CA THR A 228 -17.87 26.90 -11.56
C THR A 228 -18.42 28.30 -11.32
N GLU A 229 -17.52 29.29 -11.31
CA GLU A 229 -17.90 30.71 -11.37
C GLU A 229 -18.34 31.10 -12.78
#